data_455f0dfc6145bacfff17c2ff552c117c
#
_entry.id   455f0dfc6145bacfff17c2ff552c117c
#
_cell.length_a   1.000
_cell.length_b   1.000
_cell.length_c   1.000
_cell.angle_alpha   90.00
_cell.angle_beta   90.00
_cell.angle_gamma   90.00
#
_symmetry.space_group_name_H-M   'P 1'
#
loop_
_entity.id
_entity.type
_entity.pdbx_description
1 polymer ?
#
loop_
_entity_poly.entity_id
_entity_poly.type
_entity_poly.pdbx_seq_one_letter_code
_entity_poly.pdbx_strand_id
1 'polypeptide(L)'
;MFFKVDEEIPRWSAVTWAILPKWSTKCGQQSFIIPDHQLGYMHNEKSEGNNSKILVIGLGQIGYSNAEYMTSMGLDVDGYDVSESAVMRALDAGVIRNRARNFEGYDYYIICISTHNPEDMSMPLQDGIFQLAEKISREGKPGALVGIDSTISRGTSYRVLDILNHRLHVCHVPHRFYINEKQDHGVRQTRVVGACDSCCMAEAKRFYGEILDIPLFEVSSIEVAELCKIVENSYRFLEIAFAEELKMMCDNSGVNFKELRDAINTKWNVKILDARDGIGGHCLPKDSQMFLNNTKTHVGLSIIEAAKEIDLKYRMHIRRKVEQDTHMQVQSQQRV
;
A
#
# COMPACT_ATOMS: atom_id res chain seq x y z
N MET A 1 10.25 15.30 -54.76
CA MET A 1 9.53 14.02 -54.88
C MET A 1 8.66 13.90 -53.65
N PHE A 2 7.40 14.41 -53.78
CA PHE A 2 6.45 14.48 -52.67
C PHE A 2 5.65 13.18 -52.66
N PHE A 3 5.71 12.43 -51.56
CA PHE A 3 4.75 11.35 -51.29
C PHE A 3 3.56 11.91 -50.55
N LYS A 4 2.42 11.94 -51.22
CA LYS A 4 1.10 12.08 -50.62
C LYS A 4 0.80 10.76 -49.90
N VAL A 5 0.47 10.84 -48.64
CA VAL A 5 -0.21 9.75 -47.92
C VAL A 5 -1.61 10.28 -47.59
N ASP A 6 -2.59 9.82 -48.38
CA ASP A 6 -4.01 9.93 -48.09
C ASP A 6 -4.35 8.71 -47.20
N GLU A 7 -4.53 8.91 -45.92
CA GLU A 7 -5.25 7.92 -45.06
C GLU A 7 -6.37 8.65 -44.34
N GLU A 8 -7.58 8.26 -44.70
CA GLU A 8 -8.83 8.73 -44.11
C GLU A 8 -8.92 8.35 -42.65
N ILE A 9 -9.06 9.34 -41.78
CA ILE A 9 -9.40 9.15 -40.38
C ILE A 9 -10.89 8.77 -40.29
N PRO A 10 -11.28 7.63 -39.71
CA PRO A 10 -12.68 7.27 -39.52
C PRO A 10 -13.35 8.26 -38.58
N ARG A 11 -14.40 8.93 -39.02
CA ARG A 11 -15.30 9.72 -38.19
C ARG A 11 -16.02 8.78 -37.22
N TRP A 12 -15.78 8.95 -35.94
CA TRP A 12 -16.58 8.29 -34.89
C TRP A 12 -17.99 8.85 -34.92
N SER A 13 -18.93 8.06 -35.44
CA SER A 13 -20.36 8.31 -35.33
C SER A 13 -20.79 8.18 -33.86
N ALA A 14 -21.63 9.11 -33.42
CA ALA A 14 -22.20 9.17 -32.10
C ALA A 14 -22.83 7.82 -31.70
N VAL A 15 -22.30 7.17 -30.69
CA VAL A 15 -22.91 6.00 -30.06
C VAL A 15 -24.05 6.50 -29.17
N THR A 16 -25.28 6.23 -29.61
CA THR A 16 -26.52 6.46 -28.87
C THR A 16 -26.50 5.62 -27.58
N TRP A 17 -26.56 6.29 -26.44
CA TRP A 17 -26.73 5.64 -25.14
C TRP A 17 -28.09 5.01 -25.07
N ALA A 18 -28.14 3.69 -25.10
CA ALA A 18 -29.39 2.93 -24.83
C ALA A 18 -29.76 3.09 -23.36
N ILE A 19 -30.95 3.58 -23.12
CA ILE A 19 -31.57 3.79 -21.82
C ILE A 19 -31.83 2.43 -21.17
N LEU A 20 -31.10 2.14 -20.09
CA LEU A 20 -31.43 1.05 -19.17
C LEU A 20 -32.60 1.46 -18.25
N PRO A 21 -33.51 0.54 -17.85
CA PRO A 21 -34.72 0.88 -17.16
C PRO A 21 -34.49 1.41 -15.75
N LYS A 22 -35.23 2.45 -15.40
CA LYS A 22 -35.29 3.06 -14.07
C LYS A 22 -35.78 2.07 -13.03
N TRP A 23 -34.93 1.70 -12.08
CA TRP A 23 -35.41 1.11 -10.83
C TRP A 23 -35.73 2.26 -9.87
N SER A 24 -37.04 2.45 -9.64
CA SER A 24 -37.56 3.36 -8.65
C SER A 24 -37.59 2.64 -7.31
N THR A 25 -36.76 3.07 -6.38
CA THR A 25 -37.01 2.87 -4.96
C THR A 25 -36.92 4.21 -4.27
N LYS A 26 -38.11 4.67 -3.85
CA LYS A 26 -38.26 5.80 -2.92
C LYS A 26 -37.63 5.40 -1.59
N CYS A 27 -36.60 6.09 -1.15
CA CYS A 27 -36.24 6.21 0.26
C CYS A 27 -35.98 7.67 0.56
N GLY A 28 -36.61 8.16 1.62
CA GLY A 28 -36.80 9.56 1.93
C GLY A 28 -35.51 10.32 2.19
N GLN A 29 -35.45 11.51 1.62
CA GLN A 29 -34.48 12.54 1.98
C GLN A 29 -34.81 13.03 3.41
N GLN A 30 -33.89 12.81 4.33
CA GLN A 30 -33.74 13.65 5.52
C GLN A 30 -32.32 14.19 5.51
N SER A 31 -32.19 15.44 5.10
CA SER A 31 -30.98 16.24 5.26
C SER A 31 -30.81 16.57 6.74
N PHE A 32 -29.82 15.99 7.39
CA PHE A 32 -29.36 16.45 8.72
C PHE A 32 -28.31 17.53 8.52
N ILE A 33 -28.72 18.78 8.81
CA ILE A 33 -27.83 19.91 9.06
C ILE A 33 -27.29 19.72 10.48
N ILE A 34 -25.97 19.48 10.61
CA ILE A 34 -25.28 19.48 11.90
C ILE A 34 -24.88 20.93 12.20
N PRO A 35 -25.36 21.54 13.31
CA PRO A 35 -24.87 22.87 13.72
C PRO A 35 -23.46 22.74 14.31
N ASP A 36 -22.55 23.58 13.82
CA ASP A 36 -21.32 23.91 14.52
C ASP A 36 -21.62 24.49 15.91
N HIS A 37 -20.96 23.97 16.89
CA HIS A 37 -20.65 24.36 18.26
C HIS A 37 -21.08 23.33 19.31
N GLN A 38 -20.07 22.57 19.72
CA GLN A 38 -19.71 22.24 21.10
C GLN A 38 -18.76 21.03 21.12
N LEU A 39 -17.46 21.28 20.91
CA LEU A 39 -16.40 20.35 21.32
C LEU A 39 -16.24 20.48 22.86
N GLY A 40 -17.13 19.82 23.58
CA GLY A 40 -16.91 19.48 24.97
C GLY A 40 -16.08 18.21 25.03
N TYR A 41 -14.88 18.30 25.59
CA TYR A 41 -14.09 17.14 25.98
C TYR A 41 -14.88 16.30 26.98
N MET A 42 -15.56 15.27 26.50
CA MET A 42 -16.03 14.19 27.37
C MET A 42 -14.86 13.27 27.61
N HIS A 43 -14.31 13.29 28.81
CA HIS A 43 -13.55 12.18 29.34
C HIS A 43 -14.44 10.95 29.28
N ASN A 44 -14.17 10.08 28.30
CA ASN A 44 -14.78 8.76 28.26
C ASN A 44 -14.23 7.98 29.46
N GLU A 45 -15.13 7.59 30.33
CA GLU A 45 -14.90 6.58 31.35
C GLU A 45 -14.28 5.37 30.69
N LYS A 46 -13.15 4.91 31.21
CA LYS A 46 -12.48 3.68 30.79
C LYS A 46 -13.50 2.55 30.82
N SER A 47 -13.96 2.13 29.65
CA SER A 47 -14.70 0.87 29.51
C SER A 47 -13.85 -0.24 30.15
N GLU A 48 -14.50 -1.07 30.94
CA GLU A 48 -13.93 -2.27 31.59
C GLU A 48 -13.01 -3.00 30.59
N GLY A 49 -11.78 -3.27 31.03
CA GLY A 49 -10.64 -3.62 30.19
C GLY A 49 -10.98 -4.62 29.08
N ASN A 50 -10.82 -4.21 27.85
CA ASN A 50 -10.90 -5.10 26.70
C ASN A 50 -9.77 -6.13 26.83
N ASN A 51 -10.07 -7.31 27.38
CA ASN A 51 -9.12 -8.39 27.67
C ASN A 51 -8.77 -9.20 26.40
N SER A 52 -8.93 -8.59 25.23
CA SER A 52 -8.68 -9.22 23.95
C SER A 52 -7.18 -9.40 23.71
N LYS A 53 -6.78 -10.60 23.32
CA LYS A 53 -5.38 -10.94 22.98
C LYS A 53 -5.12 -10.74 21.48
N ILE A 54 -4.05 -10.02 21.18
CA ILE A 54 -3.66 -9.69 19.83
C ILE A 54 -2.32 -10.35 19.51
N LEU A 55 -2.22 -11.04 18.37
CA LEU A 55 -0.95 -11.52 17.83
C LEU A 55 -0.57 -10.73 16.59
N VAL A 56 0.54 -9.99 16.66
CA VAL A 56 1.15 -9.37 15.50
C VAL A 56 2.17 -10.33 14.89
N ILE A 57 1.96 -10.68 13.61
CA ILE A 57 2.77 -11.64 12.87
C ILE A 57 3.59 -10.89 11.82
N GLY A 58 4.91 -10.89 11.99
CA GLY A 58 5.85 -10.05 11.28
C GLY A 58 6.14 -8.76 12.05
N LEU A 59 7.35 -8.65 12.62
CA LEU A 59 7.81 -7.50 13.44
C LEU A 59 8.81 -6.63 12.67
N GLY A 60 8.64 -6.57 11.35
CA GLY A 60 9.29 -5.61 10.48
C GLY A 60 8.78 -4.19 10.73
N GLN A 61 9.06 -3.27 9.81
CA GLN A 61 8.69 -1.86 9.95
C GLN A 61 7.19 -1.65 10.26
N ILE A 62 6.31 -2.33 9.55
CA ILE A 62 4.84 -2.18 9.70
C ILE A 62 4.35 -2.86 10.97
N GLY A 63 4.68 -4.13 11.17
CA GLY A 63 4.20 -4.87 12.33
C GLY A 63 4.73 -4.31 13.65
N TYR A 64 5.98 -3.85 13.68
CA TYR A 64 6.53 -3.17 14.85
C TYR A 64 5.73 -1.88 15.16
N SER A 65 5.46 -1.04 14.16
CA SER A 65 4.71 0.20 14.37
C SER A 65 3.24 -0.05 14.76
N ASN A 66 2.62 -1.10 14.21
CA ASN A 66 1.27 -1.51 14.63
C ASN A 66 1.27 -2.00 16.09
N ALA A 67 2.21 -2.86 16.45
CA ALA A 67 2.34 -3.38 17.83
C ALA A 67 2.62 -2.24 18.82
N GLU A 68 3.54 -1.31 18.49
CA GLU A 68 3.86 -0.13 19.29
C GLU A 68 2.60 0.72 19.54
N TYR A 69 1.82 0.98 18.50
CA TYR A 69 0.57 1.72 18.61
C TYR A 69 -0.44 1.02 19.52
N MET A 70 -0.70 -0.27 19.28
CA MET A 70 -1.65 -1.06 20.07
C MET A 70 -1.24 -1.15 21.54
N THR A 71 0.05 -1.36 21.82
CA THR A 71 0.58 -1.40 23.19
C THR A 71 0.49 -0.03 23.87
N SER A 72 0.69 1.07 23.15
CA SER A 72 0.50 2.42 23.68
C SER A 72 -0.95 2.72 24.07
N MET A 73 -1.91 2.02 23.47
CA MET A 73 -3.33 2.06 23.85
C MET A 73 -3.67 1.14 25.04
N GLY A 74 -2.70 0.41 25.58
CA GLY A 74 -2.88 -0.50 26.70
C GLY A 74 -3.44 -1.88 26.33
N LEU A 75 -3.38 -2.27 25.06
CA LEU A 75 -3.83 -3.57 24.57
C LEU A 75 -2.79 -4.67 24.85
N ASP A 76 -3.27 -5.93 24.98
CA ASP A 76 -2.42 -7.10 25.22
C ASP A 76 -1.89 -7.65 23.87
N VAL A 77 -0.65 -7.30 23.55
CA VAL A 77 -0.03 -7.58 22.26
C VAL A 77 1.15 -8.54 22.42
N ASP A 78 1.03 -9.70 21.82
CA ASP A 78 2.14 -10.63 21.62
C ASP A 78 2.66 -10.54 20.17
N GLY A 79 3.90 -10.95 19.95
CA GLY A 79 4.53 -10.87 18.64
C GLY A 79 5.13 -12.18 18.16
N TYR A 80 5.11 -12.39 16.85
CA TYR A 80 5.79 -13.49 16.19
C TYR A 80 6.56 -12.96 14.96
N ASP A 81 7.80 -13.36 14.84
CA ASP A 81 8.62 -13.16 13.64
C ASP A 81 9.57 -14.34 13.46
N VAL A 82 9.95 -14.64 12.22
CA VAL A 82 10.99 -15.64 11.90
C VAL A 82 12.39 -15.14 12.29
N SER A 83 12.59 -13.83 12.34
CA SER A 83 13.82 -13.18 12.79
C SER A 83 13.83 -13.01 14.29
N GLU A 84 14.72 -13.76 14.97
CA GLU A 84 14.93 -13.66 16.42
C GLU A 84 15.29 -12.22 16.83
N SER A 85 16.12 -11.54 16.05
CA SER A 85 16.52 -10.17 16.33
C SER A 85 15.37 -9.17 16.27
N ALA A 86 14.37 -9.41 15.39
CA ALA A 86 13.16 -8.58 15.33
C ALA A 86 12.29 -8.78 16.58
N VAL A 87 12.14 -10.02 17.05
CA VAL A 87 11.40 -10.35 18.27
C VAL A 87 12.07 -9.72 19.49
N MET A 88 13.38 -9.91 19.65
CA MET A 88 14.12 -9.35 20.79
C MET A 88 14.05 -7.83 20.82
N ARG A 89 14.25 -7.15 19.70
CA ARG A 89 14.08 -5.71 19.60
C ARG A 89 12.70 -5.23 20.07
N ALA A 90 11.63 -5.94 19.70
CA ALA A 90 10.27 -5.58 20.07
C ALA A 90 10.00 -5.84 21.56
N LEU A 91 10.56 -6.91 22.14
CA LEU A 91 10.50 -7.22 23.58
C LEU A 91 11.26 -6.18 24.41
N ASP A 92 12.52 -5.90 24.05
CA ASP A 92 13.39 -4.98 24.78
C ASP A 92 12.82 -3.54 24.80
N ALA A 93 12.13 -3.17 23.72
CA ALA A 93 11.43 -1.88 23.62
C ALA A 93 10.04 -1.86 24.28
N GLY A 94 9.55 -2.98 24.81
CA GLY A 94 8.22 -3.08 25.41
C GLY A 94 7.08 -2.93 24.40
N VAL A 95 7.36 -3.15 23.11
CA VAL A 95 6.37 -3.03 22.01
C VAL A 95 5.46 -4.26 21.95
N ILE A 96 5.96 -5.41 22.36
CA ILE A 96 5.18 -6.63 22.56
C ILE A 96 5.38 -7.13 24.00
N ARG A 97 4.35 -7.77 24.52
CA ARG A 97 4.40 -8.32 25.89
C ARG A 97 5.19 -9.62 25.95
N ASN A 98 4.92 -10.52 25.00
CA ASN A 98 5.58 -11.80 24.90
C ASN A 98 5.88 -12.18 23.47
N ARG A 99 6.83 -13.11 23.30
CA ARG A 99 7.03 -13.87 22.08
C ARG A 99 5.96 -14.97 22.00
N ALA A 100 5.17 -15.00 20.94
CA ALA A 100 4.25 -16.10 20.70
C ALA A 100 5.00 -17.39 20.32
N ARG A 101 4.74 -18.46 21.05
CA ARG A 101 5.30 -19.79 20.77
C ARG A 101 4.35 -20.65 19.94
N ASN A 102 3.05 -20.46 20.12
CA ASN A 102 1.95 -21.02 19.34
C ASN A 102 0.97 -19.90 18.99
N PHE A 103 -0.08 -20.23 18.23
CA PHE A 103 -1.09 -19.25 17.79
C PHE A 103 -2.45 -19.49 18.47
N GLU A 104 -2.45 -20.13 19.64
CA GLU A 104 -3.66 -20.43 20.39
C GLU A 104 -4.13 -19.24 21.24
N GLY A 105 -5.44 -19.08 21.35
CA GLY A 105 -6.08 -18.18 22.32
C GLY A 105 -6.07 -16.69 21.95
N TYR A 106 -5.71 -16.31 20.74
CA TYR A 106 -5.79 -14.93 20.27
C TYR A 106 -7.17 -14.63 19.66
N ASP A 107 -7.65 -13.43 19.90
CA ASP A 107 -8.87 -12.90 19.32
C ASP A 107 -8.60 -12.20 17.97
N TYR A 108 -7.38 -11.67 17.79
CA TYR A 108 -6.94 -10.95 16.60
C TYR A 108 -5.55 -11.42 16.15
N TYR A 109 -5.44 -11.74 14.87
CA TYR A 109 -4.19 -12.08 14.17
C TYR A 109 -3.93 -11.00 13.13
N ILE A 110 -2.83 -10.24 13.26
CA ILE A 110 -2.50 -9.16 12.34
C ILE A 110 -1.25 -9.53 11.56
N ILE A 111 -1.43 -9.84 10.27
CA ILE A 111 -0.35 -10.32 9.40
C ILE A 111 0.34 -9.14 8.73
N CYS A 112 1.59 -8.89 9.10
CA CYS A 112 2.45 -7.78 8.63
C CYS A 112 3.77 -8.28 8.03
N ILE A 113 3.77 -9.45 7.39
CA ILE A 113 4.99 -10.02 6.81
C ILE A 113 5.34 -9.39 5.46
N SER A 114 6.60 -9.53 5.09
CA SER A 114 7.05 -9.17 3.74
C SER A 114 6.47 -10.12 2.69
N THR A 115 6.08 -9.56 1.55
CA THR A 115 5.53 -10.28 0.39
C THR A 115 6.38 -10.09 -0.87
N HIS A 116 7.68 -9.87 -0.72
CA HIS A 116 8.64 -9.87 -1.82
C HIS A 116 9.54 -11.11 -1.80
N ASN A 117 10.06 -11.50 -2.95
CA ASN A 117 11.07 -12.55 -3.04
C ASN A 117 12.40 -12.03 -2.47
N PRO A 118 13.05 -12.71 -1.50
CA PRO A 118 14.34 -12.28 -0.96
C PRO A 118 15.48 -12.22 -2.00
N GLU A 119 15.43 -13.05 -3.05
CA GLU A 119 16.42 -13.09 -4.14
C GLU A 119 16.19 -11.97 -5.18
N ASP A 120 14.93 -11.55 -5.36
CA ASP A 120 14.56 -10.44 -6.23
C ASP A 120 13.42 -9.63 -5.58
N MET A 121 13.80 -8.56 -4.90
CA MET A 121 12.87 -7.71 -4.14
C MET A 121 11.78 -7.05 -5.00
N SER A 122 11.92 -7.06 -6.34
CA SER A 122 10.89 -6.58 -7.27
C SER A 122 9.81 -7.62 -7.55
N MET A 123 10.04 -8.88 -7.19
CA MET A 123 9.12 -9.99 -7.43
C MET A 123 8.26 -10.28 -6.21
N PRO A 124 6.91 -10.39 -6.38
CA PRO A 124 6.03 -10.76 -5.29
C PRO A 124 6.17 -12.25 -4.94
N LEU A 125 6.18 -12.55 -3.63
CA LEU A 125 6.14 -13.89 -3.07
C LEU A 125 5.19 -13.91 -1.88
N GLN A 126 4.13 -14.71 -1.94
CA GLN A 126 3.06 -14.69 -0.93
C GLN A 126 2.89 -16.02 -0.17
N ASP A 127 3.77 -16.99 -0.41
CA ASP A 127 3.68 -18.32 0.21
C ASP A 127 3.66 -18.25 1.74
N GLY A 128 4.38 -17.29 2.33
CA GLY A 128 4.37 -17.05 3.76
C GLY A 128 2.99 -16.71 4.33
N ILE A 129 2.14 -16.00 3.55
CA ILE A 129 0.75 -15.70 3.96
C ILE A 129 -0.05 -17.00 4.09
N PHE A 130 0.08 -17.93 3.13
CA PHE A 130 -0.66 -19.17 3.14
C PHE A 130 -0.16 -20.13 4.24
N GLN A 131 1.16 -20.22 4.46
CA GLN A 131 1.75 -20.99 5.56
C GLN A 131 1.26 -20.49 6.93
N LEU A 132 1.15 -19.18 7.11
CA LEU A 132 0.59 -18.60 8.33
C LEU A 132 -0.90 -18.90 8.46
N ALA A 133 -1.67 -18.81 7.37
CA ALA A 133 -3.09 -19.18 7.36
C ALA A 133 -3.29 -20.66 7.75
N GLU A 134 -2.45 -21.57 7.26
CA GLU A 134 -2.49 -23.00 7.66
C GLU A 134 -2.18 -23.18 9.14
N LYS A 135 -1.21 -22.45 9.69
CA LYS A 135 -0.91 -22.50 11.12
C LYS A 135 -2.07 -21.93 11.95
N ILE A 136 -2.63 -20.78 11.56
CA ILE A 136 -3.81 -20.20 12.22
C ILE A 136 -5.02 -21.14 12.11
N SER A 137 -5.19 -21.84 10.97
CA SER A 137 -6.28 -22.81 10.79
C SER A 137 -6.21 -23.96 11.78
N ARG A 138 -5.01 -24.41 12.16
CA ARG A 138 -4.81 -25.50 13.16
C ARG A 138 -4.95 -25.03 14.59
N GLU A 139 -4.38 -23.87 14.92
CA GLU A 139 -4.18 -23.41 16.30
C GLU A 139 -5.14 -22.27 16.69
N GLY A 140 -5.70 -21.56 15.71
CA GLY A 140 -6.49 -20.35 15.94
C GLY A 140 -7.86 -20.60 16.54
N LYS A 141 -8.29 -19.65 17.36
CA LYS A 141 -9.60 -19.64 18.00
C LYS A 141 -10.71 -19.40 16.96
N PRO A 142 -11.74 -20.26 16.88
CA PRO A 142 -12.90 -19.99 16.03
C PRO A 142 -13.54 -18.64 16.33
N GLY A 143 -13.93 -17.90 15.28
CA GLY A 143 -14.52 -16.57 15.40
C GLY A 143 -13.51 -15.43 15.59
N ALA A 144 -12.20 -15.73 15.72
CA ALA A 144 -11.19 -14.68 15.75
C ALA A 144 -11.05 -13.98 14.37
N LEU A 145 -10.53 -12.75 14.38
CA LEU A 145 -10.28 -11.98 13.17
C LEU A 145 -8.84 -12.17 12.68
N VAL A 146 -8.67 -12.45 11.40
CA VAL A 146 -7.39 -12.40 10.69
C VAL A 146 -7.37 -11.15 9.82
N GLY A 147 -6.63 -10.13 10.25
CA GLY A 147 -6.37 -8.91 9.50
C GLY A 147 -5.08 -9.06 8.69
N ILE A 148 -5.16 -8.87 7.38
CA ILE A 148 -4.00 -8.88 6.49
C ILE A 148 -3.61 -7.44 6.19
N ASP A 149 -2.54 -6.95 6.83
CA ASP A 149 -1.98 -5.61 6.63
C ASP A 149 -0.88 -5.61 5.55
N SER A 150 -0.31 -6.78 5.25
CA SER A 150 0.65 -6.97 4.15
C SER A 150 0.01 -6.69 2.80
N THR A 151 0.76 -6.07 1.87
CA THR A 151 0.31 -5.94 0.47
C THR A 151 0.27 -7.32 -0.19
N ILE A 152 -0.87 -7.69 -0.73
CA ILE A 152 -1.15 -9.00 -1.32
C ILE A 152 -1.79 -8.85 -2.70
N SER A 153 -1.68 -9.89 -3.53
CA SER A 153 -2.33 -9.93 -4.84
C SER A 153 -3.83 -10.15 -4.72
N ARG A 154 -4.58 -9.74 -5.73
CA ARG A 154 -6.02 -9.95 -5.83
C ARG A 154 -6.38 -11.42 -5.63
N GLY A 155 -7.39 -11.68 -4.80
CA GLY A 155 -7.92 -13.01 -4.49
C GLY A 155 -7.17 -13.75 -3.38
N THR A 156 -6.09 -13.20 -2.84
CA THR A 156 -5.32 -13.81 -1.76
C THR A 156 -6.14 -13.97 -0.49
N SER A 157 -6.96 -12.98 -0.13
CA SER A 157 -7.78 -13.03 1.08
C SER A 157 -8.84 -14.12 1.04
N TYR A 158 -9.47 -14.35 -0.12
CA TYR A 158 -10.40 -15.47 -0.27
C TYR A 158 -9.71 -16.82 -0.12
N ARG A 159 -8.52 -16.97 -0.70
CA ARG A 159 -7.73 -18.20 -0.51
C ARG A 159 -7.34 -18.39 0.96
N VAL A 160 -7.04 -17.33 1.69
CA VAL A 160 -6.81 -17.41 3.16
C VAL A 160 -8.08 -17.86 3.86
N LEU A 161 -9.25 -17.31 3.55
CA LEU A 161 -10.54 -17.71 4.12
C LEU A 161 -10.83 -19.19 3.88
N ASP A 162 -10.55 -19.72 2.68
CA ASP A 162 -10.69 -21.14 2.35
C ASP A 162 -9.76 -22.02 3.20
N ILE A 163 -8.48 -21.63 3.35
CA ILE A 163 -7.50 -22.34 4.21
C ILE A 163 -7.97 -22.37 5.67
N LEU A 164 -8.58 -21.29 6.14
CA LEU A 164 -9.15 -21.20 7.49
C LEU A 164 -10.48 -21.96 7.64
N ASN A 165 -10.96 -22.64 6.59
CA ASN A 165 -12.21 -23.38 6.55
C ASN A 165 -13.42 -22.53 7.00
N HIS A 166 -13.43 -21.25 6.72
CA HIS A 166 -14.47 -20.27 7.10
C HIS A 166 -14.78 -20.23 8.61
N ARG A 167 -13.81 -20.64 9.47
CA ARG A 167 -14.00 -20.63 10.92
C ARG A 167 -13.57 -19.33 11.59
N LEU A 168 -12.79 -18.52 10.91
CA LEU A 168 -12.31 -17.22 11.37
C LEU A 168 -12.74 -16.15 10.37
N HIS A 169 -12.87 -14.93 10.85
CA HIS A 169 -13.13 -13.77 10.01
C HIS A 169 -11.86 -13.33 9.27
N VAL A 170 -11.98 -12.85 8.03
CA VAL A 170 -10.85 -12.35 7.24
C VAL A 170 -11.17 -10.98 6.70
N CYS A 171 -10.23 -10.04 6.91
CA CYS A 171 -10.25 -8.72 6.29
C CYS A 171 -8.87 -8.35 5.74
N HIS A 172 -8.87 -7.43 4.79
CA HIS A 172 -7.67 -6.80 4.27
C HIS A 172 -7.70 -5.30 4.57
N VAL A 173 -6.67 -4.83 5.31
CA VAL A 173 -6.55 -3.43 5.74
C VAL A 173 -5.13 -2.96 5.42
N PRO A 174 -4.82 -2.72 4.13
CA PRO A 174 -3.46 -2.45 3.70
C PRO A 174 -2.87 -1.21 4.36
N HIS A 175 -1.62 -1.32 4.78
CA HIS A 175 -0.96 -0.24 5.49
C HIS A 175 -0.48 0.86 4.53
N ARG A 176 -0.65 2.13 4.94
CA ARG A 176 -0.20 3.32 4.20
C ARG A 176 0.93 4.07 4.91
N PHE A 177 1.51 3.47 5.95
CA PHE A 177 2.53 4.06 6.81
C PHE A 177 3.75 4.58 6.04
N TYR A 178 4.19 5.79 6.40
CA TYR A 178 5.42 6.38 5.90
C TYR A 178 6.34 6.77 7.06
N ILE A 179 7.46 6.07 7.18
CA ILE A 179 8.33 6.14 8.38
C ILE A 179 8.94 7.53 8.61
N ASN A 180 9.20 8.27 7.53
CA ASN A 180 9.85 9.58 7.62
C ASN A 180 8.89 10.68 8.10
N GLU A 181 7.58 10.42 8.11
CA GLU A 181 6.52 11.37 8.48
C GLU A 181 5.49 10.66 9.37
N LYS A 182 5.95 10.04 10.48
CA LYS A 182 5.11 9.24 11.38
C LYS A 182 3.95 10.02 12.01
N GLN A 183 4.10 11.34 12.22
CA GLN A 183 3.06 12.17 12.83
C GLN A 183 1.85 12.33 11.90
N ASP A 184 2.10 12.61 10.61
CA ASP A 184 1.05 12.86 9.63
C ASP A 184 0.63 11.59 8.90
N HIS A 185 1.57 10.64 8.71
CA HIS A 185 1.40 9.41 7.92
C HIS A 185 1.70 8.14 8.72
N GLY A 186 1.34 8.15 10.01
CA GLY A 186 1.52 7.03 10.94
C GLY A 186 0.42 5.96 10.84
N VAL A 187 0.22 5.25 11.96
CA VAL A 187 -0.75 4.14 12.03
C VAL A 187 -2.20 4.62 11.91
N ARG A 188 -2.51 5.82 12.44
CA ARG A 188 -3.88 6.39 12.48
C ARG A 188 -4.36 7.08 11.20
N GLN A 189 -3.59 7.08 10.12
CA GLN A 189 -4.12 7.61 8.86
C GLN A 189 -5.30 6.76 8.34
N THR A 190 -6.18 7.36 7.55
CA THR A 190 -7.32 6.65 6.95
C THR A 190 -6.87 5.41 6.21
N ARG A 191 -7.41 4.24 6.55
CA ARG A 191 -7.13 2.98 5.87
C ARG A 191 -8.34 2.50 5.07
N VAL A 192 -8.09 1.92 3.92
CA VAL A 192 -9.11 1.15 3.19
C VAL A 192 -9.34 -0.16 3.95
N VAL A 193 -10.59 -0.56 4.11
CA VAL A 193 -10.98 -1.85 4.68
C VAL A 193 -11.88 -2.60 3.72
N GLY A 194 -11.48 -3.83 3.38
CA GLY A 194 -12.29 -4.81 2.68
C GLY A 194 -12.39 -6.10 3.48
N ALA A 195 -13.51 -6.80 3.38
CA ALA A 195 -13.73 -8.04 4.08
C ALA A 195 -14.41 -9.07 3.18
N CYS A 196 -14.30 -10.36 3.54
CA CYS A 196 -14.83 -11.45 2.70
C CYS A 196 -16.36 -11.49 2.69
N ASP A 197 -16.99 -11.05 3.79
CA ASP A 197 -18.45 -10.96 3.95
C ASP A 197 -18.83 -9.88 4.98
N SER A 198 -20.14 -9.75 5.25
CA SER A 198 -20.66 -8.73 6.17
C SER A 198 -20.28 -8.97 7.63
N CYS A 199 -20.16 -10.23 8.08
CA CYS A 199 -19.75 -10.52 9.44
C CYS A 199 -18.24 -10.27 9.64
N CYS A 200 -17.43 -10.58 8.64
CA CYS A 200 -16.00 -10.23 8.62
C CYS A 200 -15.81 -8.70 8.63
N MET A 201 -16.65 -7.94 7.89
CA MET A 201 -16.63 -6.48 7.89
C MET A 201 -17.00 -5.90 9.26
N ALA A 202 -17.99 -6.46 9.93
CA ALA A 202 -18.39 -6.01 11.27
C ALA A 202 -17.23 -6.17 12.26
N GLU A 203 -16.56 -7.32 12.29
CA GLU A 203 -15.40 -7.56 13.15
C GLU A 203 -14.20 -6.68 12.77
N ALA A 204 -13.95 -6.45 11.48
CA ALA A 204 -12.90 -5.53 11.03
C ALA A 204 -13.15 -4.09 11.50
N LYS A 205 -14.38 -3.61 11.40
CA LYS A 205 -14.77 -2.27 11.87
C LYS A 205 -14.65 -2.15 13.39
N ARG A 206 -15.08 -3.19 14.11
CA ARG A 206 -14.94 -3.25 15.57
C ARG A 206 -13.46 -3.16 15.97
N PHE A 207 -12.60 -3.95 15.36
CA PHE A 207 -11.18 -3.97 15.72
C PHE A 207 -10.45 -2.70 15.27
N TYR A 208 -10.39 -2.43 13.96
CA TYR A 208 -9.61 -1.31 13.43
C TYR A 208 -10.27 0.05 13.72
N GLY A 209 -11.60 0.14 13.62
CA GLY A 209 -12.33 1.40 13.79
C GLY A 209 -12.58 1.76 15.25
N GLU A 210 -13.17 0.84 16.03
CA GLU A 210 -13.61 1.15 17.38
C GLU A 210 -12.51 0.92 18.42
N ILE A 211 -11.80 -0.24 18.37
CA ILE A 211 -10.74 -0.56 19.34
C ILE A 211 -9.47 0.23 19.04
N LEU A 212 -9.02 0.28 17.79
CA LEU A 212 -7.79 0.95 17.40
C LEU A 212 -7.99 2.43 17.03
N ASP A 213 -9.20 2.92 16.98
CA ASP A 213 -9.54 4.32 16.61
C ASP A 213 -8.86 4.76 15.30
N ILE A 214 -8.86 3.88 14.29
CA ILE A 214 -8.31 4.14 12.96
C ILE A 214 -9.46 4.55 12.03
N PRO A 215 -9.39 5.71 11.36
CA PRO A 215 -10.38 6.09 10.36
C PRO A 215 -10.41 5.08 9.21
N LEU A 216 -11.59 4.55 8.88
CA LEU A 216 -11.76 3.51 7.86
C LEU A 216 -12.54 4.04 6.65
N PHE A 217 -12.07 3.68 5.47
CA PHE A 217 -12.79 3.80 4.20
C PHE A 217 -13.23 2.39 3.77
N GLU A 218 -14.51 2.10 4.00
CA GLU A 218 -15.10 0.80 3.67
C GLU A 218 -15.30 0.67 2.16
N VAL A 219 -14.87 -0.47 1.59
CA VAL A 219 -15.07 -0.79 0.18
C VAL A 219 -16.01 -1.96 -0.01
N SER A 220 -16.64 -2.05 -1.19
CA SER A 220 -17.69 -3.02 -1.51
C SER A 220 -17.21 -4.47 -1.59
N SER A 221 -15.92 -4.72 -1.75
CA SER A 221 -15.34 -6.06 -1.75
C SER A 221 -13.90 -6.05 -1.27
N ILE A 222 -13.44 -7.18 -0.75
CA ILE A 222 -12.07 -7.34 -0.29
C ILE A 222 -11.04 -7.19 -1.42
N GLU A 223 -11.41 -7.57 -2.65
CA GLU A 223 -10.57 -7.42 -3.83
C GLU A 223 -10.29 -5.95 -4.17
N VAL A 224 -11.26 -5.05 -3.91
CA VAL A 224 -11.03 -3.60 -4.07
C VAL A 224 -9.97 -3.11 -3.10
N ALA A 225 -9.98 -3.57 -1.84
CA ALA A 225 -8.94 -3.24 -0.86
C ALA A 225 -7.56 -3.79 -1.29
N GLU A 226 -7.49 -5.04 -1.77
CA GLU A 226 -6.26 -5.67 -2.28
C GLU A 226 -5.67 -4.86 -3.44
N LEU A 227 -6.49 -4.49 -4.42
CA LEU A 227 -6.05 -3.72 -5.59
C LEU A 227 -5.71 -2.27 -5.24
N CYS A 228 -6.39 -1.66 -4.28
CA CYS A 228 -6.19 -0.25 -3.90
C CYS A 228 -4.71 0.03 -3.60
N LYS A 229 -4.09 -0.77 -2.73
CA LYS A 229 -2.68 -0.60 -2.36
C LYS A 229 -1.71 -0.82 -3.52
N ILE A 230 -1.98 -1.81 -4.35
CA ILE A 230 -1.18 -2.12 -5.55
C ILE A 230 -1.24 -0.93 -6.52
N VAL A 231 -2.44 -0.39 -6.76
CA VAL A 231 -2.65 0.75 -7.68
C VAL A 231 -2.01 2.02 -7.13
N GLU A 232 -2.16 2.33 -5.83
CA GLU A 232 -1.52 3.48 -5.18
C GLU A 232 0.00 3.51 -5.43
N ASN A 233 0.66 2.38 -5.21
CA ASN A 233 2.11 2.27 -5.36
C ASN A 233 2.53 2.26 -6.85
N SER A 234 1.74 1.65 -7.72
CA SER A 234 2.00 1.67 -9.17
C SER A 234 1.83 3.07 -9.77
N TYR A 235 0.82 3.80 -9.31
CA TYR A 235 0.65 5.21 -9.69
C TYR A 235 1.83 6.07 -9.22
N ARG A 236 2.28 5.85 -7.98
CA ARG A 236 3.46 6.55 -7.46
C ARG A 236 4.73 6.22 -8.24
N PHE A 237 4.89 4.97 -8.68
CA PHE A 237 5.99 4.55 -9.56
C PHE A 237 5.95 5.34 -10.88
N LEU A 238 4.78 5.43 -11.50
CA LEU A 238 4.58 6.18 -12.75
C LEU A 238 4.92 7.68 -12.60
N GLU A 239 4.49 8.31 -11.50
CA GLU A 239 4.80 9.72 -11.25
C GLU A 239 6.31 9.98 -11.15
N ILE A 240 7.06 9.08 -10.51
CA ILE A 240 8.51 9.20 -10.38
C ILE A 240 9.17 8.98 -11.75
N ALA A 241 8.78 7.93 -12.48
CA ALA A 241 9.33 7.64 -13.80
C ALA A 241 9.11 8.82 -14.78
N PHE A 242 7.96 9.47 -14.70
CA PHE A 242 7.72 10.69 -15.52
C PHE A 242 8.68 11.84 -15.17
N ALA A 243 8.98 12.04 -13.89
CA ALA A 243 9.95 13.05 -13.47
C ALA A 243 11.37 12.71 -13.93
N GLU A 244 11.73 11.42 -13.94
CA GLU A 244 13.02 10.91 -14.44
C GLU A 244 13.15 11.11 -15.96
N GLU A 245 12.11 10.81 -16.72
CA GLU A 245 12.09 11.08 -18.18
C GLU A 245 12.26 12.56 -18.46
N LEU A 246 11.53 13.42 -17.75
CA LEU A 246 11.65 14.88 -17.88
C LEU A 246 13.07 15.35 -17.52
N LYS A 247 13.70 14.78 -16.49
CA LYS A 247 15.08 15.09 -16.12
C LYS A 247 16.07 14.71 -17.22
N MET A 248 15.94 13.53 -17.83
CA MET A 248 16.77 13.11 -18.95
C MET A 248 16.60 14.03 -20.16
N MET A 249 15.37 14.43 -20.48
CA MET A 249 15.09 15.40 -21.54
C MET A 249 15.79 16.75 -21.28
N CYS A 250 15.68 17.27 -20.07
CA CYS A 250 16.32 18.52 -19.67
C CYS A 250 17.84 18.44 -19.78
N ASP A 251 18.44 17.37 -19.28
CA ASP A 251 19.88 17.14 -19.34
C ASP A 251 20.41 17.09 -20.79
N ASN A 252 19.66 16.48 -21.70
CA ASN A 252 20.04 16.36 -23.12
C ASN A 252 19.86 17.68 -23.90
N SER A 253 18.95 18.55 -23.45
CA SER A 253 18.65 19.81 -24.13
C SER A 253 19.28 21.05 -23.47
N GLY A 254 20.02 20.86 -22.37
CA GLY A 254 20.65 21.96 -21.61
C GLY A 254 19.64 22.84 -20.84
N VAL A 255 18.42 22.35 -20.62
CA VAL A 255 17.38 23.03 -19.84
C VAL A 255 17.56 22.74 -18.36
N ASN A 256 17.39 23.75 -17.51
CA ASN A 256 17.43 23.55 -16.05
C ASN A 256 16.17 22.80 -15.57
N PHE A 257 16.34 21.54 -15.20
CA PHE A 257 15.23 20.68 -14.72
C PHE A 257 14.49 21.28 -13.51
N LYS A 258 15.24 21.80 -12.54
CA LYS A 258 14.62 22.36 -11.33
C LYS A 258 13.74 23.55 -11.64
N GLU A 259 14.23 24.46 -12.45
CA GLU A 259 13.49 25.64 -12.87
C GLU A 259 12.23 25.28 -13.67
N LEU A 260 12.36 24.37 -14.65
CA LEU A 260 11.24 23.89 -15.44
C LEU A 260 10.18 23.20 -14.56
N ARG A 261 10.61 22.31 -13.66
CA ARG A 261 9.72 21.63 -12.72
C ARG A 261 8.98 22.62 -11.82
N ASP A 262 9.71 23.56 -11.22
CA ASP A 262 9.12 24.56 -10.33
C ASP A 262 8.12 25.46 -11.09
N ALA A 263 8.41 25.83 -12.33
CA ALA A 263 7.49 26.56 -13.19
C ALA A 263 6.22 25.75 -13.52
N ILE A 264 6.36 24.47 -13.88
CA ILE A 264 5.21 23.59 -14.16
C ILE A 264 4.34 23.42 -12.90
N ASN A 265 4.94 23.29 -11.74
CA ASN A 265 4.26 23.08 -10.45
C ASN A 265 3.50 24.32 -9.95
N THR A 266 3.63 25.48 -10.61
CA THR A 266 2.75 26.63 -10.33
C THR A 266 1.32 26.41 -10.81
N LYS A 267 1.10 25.42 -11.70
CA LYS A 267 -0.24 25.08 -12.17
C LYS A 267 -0.98 24.24 -11.11
N TRP A 268 -2.14 24.69 -10.68
CA TRP A 268 -2.93 24.15 -9.55
C TRP A 268 -3.18 22.63 -9.60
N ASN A 269 -3.24 22.01 -10.78
CA ASN A 269 -3.59 20.59 -10.97
C ASN A 269 -2.43 19.77 -11.54
N VAL A 270 -1.19 20.24 -11.44
CA VAL A 270 0.02 19.53 -11.88
C VAL A 270 1.04 19.51 -10.75
N LYS A 271 1.60 18.34 -10.46
CA LYS A 271 2.67 18.20 -9.48
C LYS A 271 3.73 17.23 -10.01
N ILE A 272 4.80 17.77 -10.54
CA ILE A 272 5.97 17.00 -10.97
C ILE A 272 6.88 16.77 -9.77
N LEU A 273 7.28 15.52 -9.59
CA LEU A 273 8.17 15.12 -8.51
C LEU A 273 9.63 15.52 -8.79
N ASP A 274 10.47 15.32 -7.78
CA ASP A 274 11.90 15.46 -7.96
C ASP A 274 12.49 14.14 -8.46
N ALA A 275 13.26 14.18 -9.53
CA ALA A 275 14.02 13.04 -10.03
C ALA A 275 15.31 12.91 -9.20
N ARG A 276 15.47 11.80 -8.48
CA ARG A 276 16.60 11.53 -7.58
C ARG A 276 17.49 10.42 -8.17
N ASP A 277 17.70 9.35 -7.42
CA ASP A 277 18.66 8.28 -7.75
C ASP A 277 18.00 7.06 -8.42
N GLY A 278 16.80 7.25 -8.99
CA GLY A 278 15.95 6.17 -9.48
C GLY A 278 14.97 5.67 -8.41
N ILE A 279 14.07 4.77 -8.82
CA ILE A 279 13.00 4.22 -7.97
C ILE A 279 13.57 3.10 -7.09
N GLY A 280 13.95 3.43 -5.87
CA GLY A 280 14.54 2.50 -4.90
C GLY A 280 13.54 1.73 -4.06
N GLY A 281 14.08 0.87 -3.19
CA GLY A 281 13.31 0.06 -2.25
C GLY A 281 12.60 -1.12 -2.93
N HIS A 282 11.77 -1.82 -2.15
CA HIS A 282 11.04 -3.01 -2.64
C HIS A 282 9.55 -2.74 -2.90
N CYS A 283 8.95 -1.76 -2.23
CA CYS A 283 7.50 -1.55 -2.30
C CYS A 283 7.04 -1.16 -3.70
N LEU A 284 7.58 -0.08 -4.27
CA LEU A 284 7.13 0.41 -5.57
C LEU A 284 7.42 -0.56 -6.72
N PRO A 285 8.65 -1.13 -6.87
CA PRO A 285 8.93 -2.11 -7.91
C PRO A 285 8.07 -3.37 -7.81
N LYS A 286 7.90 -3.93 -6.60
CA LYS A 286 7.12 -5.14 -6.36
C LYS A 286 5.64 -4.93 -6.66
N ASP A 287 5.03 -3.85 -6.14
CA ASP A 287 3.60 -3.61 -6.31
C ASP A 287 3.27 -3.25 -7.76
N SER A 288 4.18 -2.57 -8.48
CA SER A 288 4.08 -2.37 -9.92
C SER A 288 4.14 -3.71 -10.68
N GLN A 289 4.92 -4.68 -10.21
CA GLN A 289 4.92 -6.03 -10.79
C GLN A 289 3.62 -6.77 -10.48
N MET A 290 3.05 -6.63 -9.26
CA MET A 290 1.72 -7.15 -8.94
C MET A 290 0.65 -6.54 -9.85
N PHE A 291 0.71 -5.24 -10.11
CA PHE A 291 -0.20 -4.57 -11.04
C PHE A 291 -0.12 -5.18 -12.45
N LEU A 292 1.10 -5.34 -12.99
CA LEU A 292 1.31 -5.95 -14.30
C LEU A 292 0.77 -7.39 -14.37
N ASN A 293 0.94 -8.17 -13.31
CA ASN A 293 0.42 -9.53 -13.25
C ASN A 293 -1.11 -9.58 -13.34
N ASN A 294 -1.81 -8.55 -12.85
CA ASN A 294 -3.27 -8.43 -12.98
C ASN A 294 -3.72 -7.92 -14.36
N THR A 295 -2.85 -7.21 -15.12
CA THR A 295 -3.22 -6.57 -16.39
C THR A 295 -2.79 -7.34 -17.63
N LYS A 296 -1.83 -8.26 -17.51
CA LYS A 296 -1.19 -8.99 -18.64
C LYS A 296 -2.13 -9.67 -19.62
N THR A 297 -3.34 -10.01 -19.21
CA THR A 297 -4.31 -10.72 -20.05
C THR A 297 -5.18 -9.80 -20.90
N HIS A 298 -5.16 -8.49 -20.68
CA HIS A 298 -6.18 -7.59 -21.24
C HIS A 298 -5.65 -6.35 -21.96
N VAL A 299 -4.37 -5.99 -21.77
CA VAL A 299 -3.78 -4.76 -22.31
C VAL A 299 -2.47 -5.08 -23.05
N GLY A 300 -2.46 -4.92 -24.36
CA GLY A 300 -1.28 -5.20 -25.18
C GLY A 300 -0.11 -4.23 -24.97
N LEU A 301 -0.37 -3.04 -24.40
CA LEU A 301 0.64 -2.03 -24.05
C LEU A 301 0.39 -1.55 -22.62
N SER A 302 1.39 -1.61 -21.76
CA SER A 302 1.28 -1.18 -20.37
C SER A 302 2.11 0.07 -20.11
N ILE A 303 1.44 1.11 -19.59
CA ILE A 303 2.11 2.34 -19.14
C ILE A 303 3.08 2.07 -17.99
N ILE A 304 2.83 1.08 -17.15
CA ILE A 304 3.73 0.68 -16.04
C ILE A 304 4.98 -0.04 -16.58
N GLU A 305 4.87 -0.83 -17.65
CA GLU A 305 6.05 -1.42 -18.31
C GLU A 305 6.94 -0.33 -18.88
N ALA A 306 6.35 0.65 -19.57
CA ALA A 306 7.10 1.81 -20.08
C ALA A 306 7.78 2.58 -18.94
N ALA A 307 7.09 2.81 -17.83
CA ALA A 307 7.65 3.46 -16.65
C ALA A 307 8.84 2.69 -16.04
N LYS A 308 8.78 1.35 -15.99
CA LYS A 308 9.91 0.51 -15.54
C LYS A 308 11.13 0.63 -16.46
N GLU A 309 10.89 0.70 -17.76
CA GLU A 309 11.97 0.91 -18.73
C GLU A 309 12.61 2.31 -18.61
N ILE A 310 11.80 3.33 -18.33
CA ILE A 310 12.26 4.70 -18.08
C ILE A 310 13.17 4.74 -16.84
N ASP A 311 12.75 4.18 -15.71
CA ASP A 311 13.59 4.11 -14.49
C ASP A 311 14.92 3.41 -14.76
N LEU A 312 14.91 2.31 -15.50
CA LEU A 312 16.14 1.61 -15.88
C LEU A 312 17.07 2.51 -16.71
N LYS A 313 16.55 3.18 -17.73
CA LYS A 313 17.30 4.14 -18.57
C LYS A 313 17.83 5.31 -17.76
N TYR A 314 17.03 5.83 -16.83
CA TYR A 314 17.42 6.92 -15.95
C TYR A 314 18.60 6.53 -15.04
N ARG A 315 18.56 5.37 -14.41
CA ARG A 315 19.69 4.86 -13.61
C ARG A 315 20.97 4.71 -14.40
N MET A 316 20.87 4.29 -15.67
CA MET A 316 22.02 4.25 -16.57
C MET A 316 22.53 5.66 -16.92
N HIS A 317 21.61 6.61 -17.13
CA HIS A 317 21.94 8.00 -17.43
C HIS A 317 22.71 8.67 -16.28
N ILE A 318 22.24 8.56 -15.04
CA ILE A 318 22.93 9.14 -13.88
C ILE A 318 24.30 8.52 -13.65
N ARG A 319 24.45 7.19 -13.81
CA ARG A 319 25.76 6.51 -13.71
C ARG A 319 26.76 7.08 -14.70
N ARG A 320 26.39 7.21 -15.97
CA ARG A 320 27.27 7.80 -17.00
C ARG A 320 27.70 9.22 -16.67
N LYS A 321 26.80 10.05 -16.13
CA LYS A 321 27.14 11.40 -15.69
C LYS A 321 28.18 11.39 -14.58
N VAL A 322 28.00 10.59 -13.55
CA VAL A 322 28.96 10.47 -12.45
C VAL A 322 30.35 10.04 -12.95
N GLU A 323 30.39 9.05 -13.87
CA GLU A 323 31.65 8.61 -14.50
C GLU A 323 32.33 9.72 -15.29
N GLN A 324 31.59 10.51 -16.08
CA GLN A 324 32.10 11.64 -16.85
C GLN A 324 32.64 12.74 -15.96
N ASP A 325 31.91 13.12 -14.89
CA ASP A 325 32.32 14.14 -13.94
C ASP A 325 33.58 13.71 -13.20
N THR A 326 33.69 12.44 -12.82
CA THR A 326 34.89 11.88 -12.16
C THR A 326 36.11 11.94 -13.11
N HIS A 327 35.93 11.58 -14.37
CA HIS A 327 37.00 11.66 -15.38
C HIS A 327 37.49 13.10 -15.60
N MET A 328 36.57 14.05 -15.70
CA MET A 328 36.94 15.46 -15.85
C MET A 328 37.71 16.01 -14.63
N GLN A 329 37.30 15.64 -13.43
CA GLN A 329 38.03 16.03 -12.20
C GLN A 329 39.44 15.47 -12.13
N VAL A 330 39.65 14.19 -12.50
CA VAL A 330 40.95 13.55 -12.54
C VAL A 330 41.89 14.23 -13.58
N GLN A 331 41.35 14.52 -14.78
CA GLN A 331 42.12 15.23 -15.80
C GLN A 331 42.47 16.67 -15.42
N SER A 332 41.63 17.36 -14.68
CA SER A 332 41.89 18.71 -14.20
C SER A 332 42.99 18.72 -13.14
N GLN A 333 43.04 17.71 -12.26
CA GLN A 333 44.09 17.56 -11.23
C GLN A 333 45.47 17.15 -11.79
N GLN A 334 45.48 16.49 -12.97
CA GLN A 334 46.77 16.12 -13.65
C GLN A 334 47.36 17.25 -14.46
N ARG A 335 46.61 18.37 -14.66
CA ARG A 335 47.07 19.54 -15.42
C ARG A 335 47.61 20.65 -14.53
N VAL A 336 47.58 20.51 -13.22
CA VAL A 336 48.17 21.41 -12.21
C VAL A 336 49.45 20.79 -11.70
#